data_9471f472eb1345e8f494cf745f368c8b
#
_entry.id   9471f472eb1345e8f494cf745f368c8b
#
_cell.length_a   1.000
_cell.length_b   1.000
_cell.length_c   1.000
_cell.angle_alpha   90.00
_cell.angle_beta   90.00
_cell.angle_gamma   90.00
#
_symmetry.space_group_name_H-M   'P 1'
#
loop_
_entity.id
_entity.type
_entity.pdbx_description
1 polymer ?
#
loop_
_entity_poly.entity_id
_entity_poly.type
_entity_poly.pdbx_seq_one_letter_code
_entity_poly.pdbx_strand_id
1 'polypeptide(L)'
;MALVNETAQWKALEAHWKQMSAVRMSDLFAADPDRATRLSLRAPNLFVDFSKNIVTDETLRLLLDLAKAVDLSGWIRKMFRGDPINNTENRAVLHVALRNRSNRPVMVDGEDVMPGINAELEKIDHFVTGVRSGDWHGFTGKPIRDVVNIGIGGSNLGPLMVCEALRHYQTNDLRVHFVSNVDGTHLSETLRGLEADQTLFIIASKTFTTQETMTNARSARDWLVTRLGKPAVRDHFVAVSTNATQVAEFGIDTRNMFRFWDWVGGRYSLWSVIGVPIALAVGMDRFRQLLVGAHEMDNHFQSKDLKDNLPVILALLGVWYANFAGARTHAVLPYDQYLKYLPAYLQQADMESNGKGVTRDGLAVEYTTGPVVWGEPGTDGQHAFFQLIHQGTQMIPADFIAAIKSHNPLGDHQTQLMANFFAQTEALMRGRTLEEARAEMLTAGMAPAQVEALAPHRSFPGNRPTNTILVEKLTPRALGALIALYEHRIFVQGIIWGLNSFDQWGVELGKQLAGVILGELERGEVGADHDGSTAALLEYYLHHRA
;
A
#
# COMPACT_ATOMS: atom_id res chain seq x y z
N MET A 1 -17.79 23.56 -4.02
CA MET A 1 -18.87 22.64 -4.46
C MET A 1 -19.66 22.19 -3.24
N ALA A 2 -20.93 21.72 -3.41
CA ALA A 2 -21.66 21.08 -2.31
C ALA A 2 -20.96 19.77 -1.91
N LEU A 3 -21.15 19.36 -0.66
CA LEU A 3 -20.62 18.07 -0.19
C LEU A 3 -21.31 16.91 -0.92
N VAL A 4 -20.61 15.80 -1.14
CA VAL A 4 -21.16 14.65 -1.88
C VAL A 4 -22.40 14.04 -1.20
N ASN A 5 -22.47 14.07 0.13
CA ASN A 5 -23.61 13.57 0.91
C ASN A 5 -24.90 14.43 0.75
N GLU A 6 -24.81 15.61 0.16
CA GLU A 6 -25.97 16.46 -0.17
C GLU A 6 -26.57 16.10 -1.54
N THR A 7 -25.87 15.31 -2.36
CA THR A 7 -26.32 14.94 -3.71
C THR A 7 -27.52 13.99 -3.69
N ALA A 8 -28.36 14.07 -4.73
CA ALA A 8 -29.49 13.15 -4.88
C ALA A 8 -29.04 11.68 -4.98
N GLN A 9 -27.89 11.43 -5.60
CA GLN A 9 -27.30 10.10 -5.76
C GLN A 9 -26.91 9.50 -4.42
N TRP A 10 -26.30 10.28 -3.53
CA TRP A 10 -25.95 9.83 -2.19
C TRP A 10 -27.21 9.51 -1.36
N LYS A 11 -28.21 10.39 -1.40
CA LYS A 11 -29.49 10.17 -0.72
C LYS A 11 -30.23 8.93 -1.22
N ALA A 12 -30.13 8.65 -2.51
CA ALA A 12 -30.68 7.42 -3.08
C ALA A 12 -29.96 6.16 -2.53
N LEU A 13 -28.65 6.21 -2.36
CA LEU A 13 -27.89 5.12 -1.74
C LEU A 13 -28.21 4.95 -0.25
N GLU A 14 -28.38 6.04 0.50
CA GLU A 14 -28.85 5.98 1.89
C GLU A 14 -30.24 5.29 2.00
N ALA A 15 -31.17 5.65 1.12
CA ALA A 15 -32.50 5.03 1.09
C ALA A 15 -32.40 3.54 0.67
N HIS A 16 -31.56 3.22 -0.30
CA HIS A 16 -31.35 1.86 -0.78
C HIS A 16 -30.71 0.97 0.30
N TRP A 17 -29.74 1.48 1.08
CA TRP A 17 -29.14 0.71 2.17
C TRP A 17 -30.16 0.27 3.23
N LYS A 18 -31.17 1.08 3.53
CA LYS A 18 -32.22 0.69 4.47
C LYS A 18 -32.94 -0.58 4.04
N GLN A 19 -33.05 -0.82 2.73
CA GLN A 19 -33.63 -2.04 2.17
C GLN A 19 -32.60 -3.18 2.16
N MET A 20 -31.35 -2.87 1.78
CA MET A 20 -30.27 -3.85 1.65
C MET A 20 -29.72 -4.38 2.97
N SER A 21 -29.86 -3.62 4.07
CA SER A 21 -29.31 -3.98 5.39
C SER A 21 -29.85 -5.30 5.96
N ALA A 22 -31.04 -5.71 5.56
CA ALA A 22 -31.67 -6.98 5.96
C ALA A 22 -31.45 -8.12 4.94
N VAL A 23 -30.87 -7.83 3.77
CA VAL A 23 -30.67 -8.83 2.70
C VAL A 23 -29.51 -9.75 3.06
N ARG A 24 -29.72 -11.05 2.87
CA ARG A 24 -28.66 -12.05 3.02
C ARG A 24 -28.04 -12.40 1.66
N MET A 25 -26.73 -12.51 1.63
CA MET A 25 -26.02 -12.90 0.40
C MET A 25 -26.40 -14.31 -0.07
N SER A 26 -26.70 -15.24 0.87
CA SER A 26 -27.23 -16.57 0.54
C SER A 26 -28.47 -16.51 -0.32
N ASP A 27 -29.39 -15.58 0.00
CA ASP A 27 -30.64 -15.43 -0.73
C ASP A 27 -30.42 -14.82 -2.12
N LEU A 28 -29.42 -13.91 -2.23
CA LEU A 28 -29.02 -13.36 -3.52
C LEU A 28 -28.44 -14.43 -4.46
N PHE A 29 -27.65 -15.37 -3.91
CA PHE A 29 -27.14 -16.51 -4.69
C PHE A 29 -28.24 -17.52 -5.05
N ALA A 30 -29.20 -17.75 -4.15
CA ALA A 30 -30.32 -18.64 -4.42
C ALA A 30 -31.26 -18.09 -5.50
N ALA A 31 -31.43 -16.74 -5.54
CA ALA A 31 -32.27 -16.07 -6.54
C ALA A 31 -31.57 -15.91 -7.90
N ASP A 32 -30.24 -15.95 -7.97
CA ASP A 32 -29.47 -15.71 -9.19
C ASP A 32 -28.30 -16.72 -9.29
N PRO A 33 -28.51 -17.86 -9.97
CA PRO A 33 -27.47 -18.87 -10.17
C PRO A 33 -26.25 -18.36 -10.94
N ASP A 34 -26.41 -17.33 -11.79
CA ASP A 34 -25.34 -16.74 -12.60
C ASP A 34 -24.60 -15.60 -11.86
N ARG A 35 -24.96 -15.32 -10.62
CA ARG A 35 -24.42 -14.20 -9.83
C ARG A 35 -22.89 -14.15 -9.82
N ALA A 36 -22.22 -15.27 -9.58
CA ALA A 36 -20.77 -15.31 -9.54
C ALA A 36 -20.13 -14.95 -10.89
N THR A 37 -20.73 -15.38 -12.00
CA THR A 37 -20.27 -15.05 -13.35
C THR A 37 -20.48 -13.57 -13.67
N ARG A 38 -21.65 -13.02 -13.32
CA ARG A 38 -22.00 -11.62 -13.59
C ARG A 38 -21.23 -10.63 -12.71
N LEU A 39 -20.93 -11.00 -11.47
CA LEU A 39 -20.20 -10.18 -10.50
C LEU A 39 -18.74 -10.60 -10.38
N SER A 40 -18.14 -10.92 -11.50
CA SER A 40 -16.69 -11.12 -11.63
C SER A 40 -16.15 -10.37 -12.85
N LEU A 41 -14.92 -9.88 -12.74
CA LEU A 41 -14.23 -9.16 -13.81
C LEU A 41 -12.82 -9.71 -14.01
N ARG A 42 -12.39 -9.69 -15.27
CA ARG A 42 -11.00 -9.92 -15.66
C ARG A 42 -10.33 -8.61 -16.01
N ALA A 43 -9.21 -8.35 -15.39
CA ALA A 43 -8.31 -7.27 -15.73
C ALA A 43 -6.93 -7.86 -16.10
N PRO A 44 -5.99 -7.09 -16.63
CA PRO A 44 -4.67 -7.60 -16.94
C PRO A 44 -4.03 -8.32 -15.73
N ASN A 45 -3.71 -9.60 -15.92
CA ASN A 45 -3.11 -10.50 -14.92
C ASN A 45 -3.96 -10.80 -13.67
N LEU A 46 -5.20 -10.34 -13.58
CA LEU A 46 -6.07 -10.47 -12.42
C LEU A 46 -7.45 -11.04 -12.82
N PHE A 47 -7.98 -11.89 -11.95
CA PHE A 47 -9.39 -12.25 -11.91
C PHE A 47 -9.96 -11.84 -10.57
N VAL A 48 -11.08 -11.13 -10.55
CA VAL A 48 -11.73 -10.67 -9.32
C VAL A 48 -13.19 -11.07 -9.31
N ASP A 49 -13.57 -11.81 -8.29
CA ASP A 49 -14.94 -12.11 -7.93
C ASP A 49 -15.37 -11.21 -6.77
N PHE A 50 -16.37 -10.39 -6.99
CA PHE A 50 -17.02 -9.55 -5.99
C PHE A 50 -18.48 -9.94 -5.74
N SER A 51 -18.86 -11.16 -6.09
CA SER A 51 -20.21 -11.68 -5.93
C SER A 51 -20.63 -11.85 -4.47
N LYS A 52 -19.64 -12.07 -3.57
CA LYS A 52 -19.87 -12.18 -2.11
C LYS A 52 -19.93 -10.81 -1.44
N ASN A 53 -20.75 -9.91 -2.01
CA ASN A 53 -21.06 -8.59 -1.48
C ASN A 53 -22.58 -8.40 -1.35
N ILE A 54 -23.02 -7.57 -0.41
CA ILE A 54 -24.44 -7.22 -0.19
C ILE A 54 -24.83 -6.17 -1.23
N VAL A 55 -24.92 -6.58 -2.48
CA VAL A 55 -25.24 -5.70 -3.62
C VAL A 55 -26.17 -6.40 -4.62
N THR A 56 -27.00 -5.60 -5.27
CA THR A 56 -27.84 -5.98 -6.41
C THR A 56 -27.45 -5.15 -7.63
N ASP A 57 -28.05 -5.41 -8.79
CA ASP A 57 -27.86 -4.58 -9.99
C ASP A 57 -28.28 -3.13 -9.72
N GLU A 58 -29.31 -2.93 -8.91
CA GLU A 58 -29.73 -1.59 -8.49
C GLU A 58 -28.67 -0.91 -7.62
N THR A 59 -28.06 -1.63 -6.69
CA THR A 59 -26.95 -1.09 -5.88
C THR A 59 -25.81 -0.61 -6.77
N LEU A 60 -25.40 -1.44 -7.73
CA LEU A 60 -24.31 -1.10 -8.66
C LEU A 60 -24.67 0.08 -9.55
N ARG A 61 -25.93 0.14 -10.03
CA ARG A 61 -26.44 1.26 -10.82
C ARG A 61 -26.35 2.58 -10.04
N LEU A 62 -26.83 2.60 -8.79
CA LEU A 62 -26.80 3.79 -7.92
C LEU A 62 -25.38 4.24 -7.61
N LEU A 63 -24.46 3.30 -7.35
CA LEU A 63 -23.04 3.59 -7.13
C LEU A 63 -22.38 4.18 -8.37
N LEU A 64 -22.69 3.65 -9.55
CA LEU A 64 -22.20 4.18 -10.83
C LEU A 64 -22.78 5.57 -11.13
N ASP A 65 -24.02 5.82 -10.75
CA ASP A 65 -24.63 7.14 -10.90
C ASP A 65 -23.98 8.17 -9.96
N LEU A 66 -23.57 7.77 -8.75
CA LEU A 66 -22.75 8.61 -7.86
C LEU A 66 -21.38 8.93 -8.50
N ALA A 67 -20.70 7.93 -9.08
CA ALA A 67 -19.42 8.13 -9.77
C ALA A 67 -19.52 9.10 -10.96
N LYS A 68 -20.62 9.03 -11.72
CA LYS A 68 -20.91 9.98 -12.81
C LYS A 68 -21.18 11.39 -12.27
N ALA A 69 -21.92 11.51 -11.17
CA ALA A 69 -22.29 12.80 -10.58
C ALA A 69 -21.06 13.60 -10.11
N VAL A 70 -19.98 12.93 -9.69
CA VAL A 70 -18.70 13.57 -9.32
C VAL A 70 -17.73 13.72 -10.51
N ASP A 71 -18.19 13.49 -11.74
CA ASP A 71 -17.35 13.50 -12.96
C ASP A 71 -16.08 12.64 -12.86
N LEU A 72 -16.21 11.41 -12.31
CA LEU A 72 -15.05 10.52 -12.14
C LEU A 72 -14.27 10.33 -13.45
N SER A 73 -14.95 10.16 -14.58
CA SER A 73 -14.30 10.00 -15.89
C SER A 73 -13.48 11.25 -16.28
N GLY A 74 -13.96 12.45 -15.93
CA GLY A 74 -13.22 13.69 -16.12
C GLY A 74 -11.95 13.72 -15.25
N TRP A 75 -12.04 13.32 -14.01
CA TRP A 75 -10.89 13.25 -13.10
C TRP A 75 -9.84 12.22 -13.54
N ILE A 76 -10.27 11.05 -14.04
CA ILE A 76 -9.36 10.06 -14.64
C ILE A 76 -8.59 10.72 -15.80
N ARG A 77 -9.30 11.37 -16.74
CA ARG A 77 -8.64 12.07 -17.86
C ARG A 77 -7.67 13.15 -17.40
N LYS A 78 -8.01 13.94 -16.37
CA LYS A 78 -7.15 14.99 -15.82
C LYS A 78 -5.83 14.40 -15.29
N MET A 79 -5.90 13.30 -14.51
CA MET A 79 -4.70 12.65 -13.98
C MET A 79 -3.75 12.21 -15.11
N PHE A 80 -4.26 11.48 -16.11
CA PHE A 80 -3.43 10.96 -17.19
C PHE A 80 -2.93 12.05 -18.16
N ARG A 81 -3.59 13.20 -18.22
CA ARG A 81 -3.17 14.33 -19.04
C ARG A 81 -2.10 15.20 -18.37
N GLY A 82 -1.89 15.03 -17.06
CA GLY A 82 -0.93 15.83 -16.30
C GLY A 82 -1.51 17.12 -15.74
N ASP A 83 -2.83 17.25 -15.64
CA ASP A 83 -3.44 18.41 -14.99
C ASP A 83 -3.05 18.47 -13.50
N PRO A 84 -2.94 19.67 -12.88
CA PRO A 84 -2.53 19.84 -11.49
C PRO A 84 -3.68 19.48 -10.53
N ILE A 85 -3.99 18.17 -10.43
CA ILE A 85 -5.09 17.65 -9.61
C ILE A 85 -4.78 17.60 -8.10
N ASN A 86 -3.51 17.74 -7.72
CA ASN A 86 -3.11 18.04 -6.34
C ASN A 86 -3.15 19.56 -6.14
N ASN A 87 -4.33 20.08 -5.86
CA ASN A 87 -4.58 21.51 -5.84
C ASN A 87 -3.99 22.25 -4.64
N THR A 88 -3.75 21.59 -3.50
CA THR A 88 -3.18 22.21 -2.30
C THR A 88 -1.67 22.47 -2.45
N GLU A 89 -0.99 21.75 -3.32
CA GLU A 89 0.43 21.92 -3.65
C GLU A 89 0.63 22.42 -5.09
N ASN A 90 -0.46 22.61 -5.85
CA ASN A 90 -0.45 23.02 -7.26
C ASN A 90 0.45 22.13 -8.14
N ARG A 91 0.25 20.81 -8.07
CA ARG A 91 1.08 19.82 -8.78
C ARG A 91 0.24 18.84 -9.58
N ALA A 92 0.79 18.38 -10.70
CA ALA A 92 0.32 17.18 -11.37
C ALA A 92 0.52 15.94 -10.47
N VAL A 93 -0.15 14.84 -10.81
CA VAL A 93 -0.02 13.55 -10.13
C VAL A 93 0.26 12.49 -11.19
N LEU A 94 1.54 12.18 -11.39
CA LEU A 94 1.98 11.42 -12.56
C LEU A 94 2.82 10.18 -12.24
N HIS A 95 2.54 9.49 -11.12
CA HIS A 95 3.09 8.15 -10.91
C HIS A 95 2.76 7.21 -12.07
N VAL A 96 1.64 7.42 -12.78
CA VAL A 96 1.26 6.70 -14.00
C VAL A 96 2.23 6.93 -15.17
N ALA A 97 2.85 8.11 -15.28
CA ALA A 97 3.84 8.39 -16.32
C ALA A 97 5.15 7.61 -16.12
N LEU A 98 5.57 7.38 -14.86
CA LEU A 98 6.76 6.60 -14.53
C LEU A 98 6.73 5.18 -15.09
N ARG A 99 5.54 4.62 -15.21
CA ARG A 99 5.29 3.25 -15.70
C ARG A 99 4.68 3.21 -17.10
N ASN A 100 4.56 4.36 -17.76
CA ASN A 100 4.09 4.45 -19.14
C ASN A 100 5.10 3.77 -20.10
N ARG A 101 4.71 2.63 -20.65
CA ARG A 101 5.54 1.85 -21.59
C ARG A 101 5.16 2.07 -23.05
N SER A 102 4.14 2.89 -23.30
CA SER A 102 3.75 3.28 -24.67
C SER A 102 4.59 4.42 -25.25
N ASN A 103 5.34 5.15 -24.40
CA ASN A 103 6.05 6.38 -24.73
C ASN A 103 5.17 7.48 -25.34
N ARG A 104 3.85 7.40 -25.15
CA ARG A 104 2.97 8.54 -25.52
C ARG A 104 3.36 9.73 -24.66
N PRO A 105 3.47 10.92 -25.26
CA PRO A 105 3.81 12.14 -24.52
C PRO A 105 2.85 12.38 -23.35
N VAL A 106 3.40 12.80 -22.22
CA VAL A 106 2.66 13.27 -21.03
C VAL A 106 3.15 14.67 -20.71
N MET A 107 2.25 15.64 -20.78
CA MET A 107 2.62 17.05 -20.70
C MET A 107 2.46 17.59 -19.27
N VAL A 108 3.49 18.27 -18.77
CA VAL A 108 3.46 19.06 -17.53
C VAL A 108 4.02 20.44 -17.86
N ASP A 109 3.26 21.48 -17.60
CA ASP A 109 3.66 22.89 -17.88
C ASP A 109 4.16 23.13 -19.31
N GLY A 110 3.61 22.36 -20.27
CA GLY A 110 3.96 22.46 -21.69
C GLY A 110 5.16 21.61 -22.12
N GLU A 111 5.81 20.89 -21.21
CA GLU A 111 6.94 20.01 -21.49
C GLU A 111 6.54 18.52 -21.42
N ASP A 112 7.06 17.69 -22.32
CA ASP A 112 6.91 16.25 -22.28
C ASP A 112 7.86 15.64 -21.25
N VAL A 113 7.30 14.99 -20.21
CA VAL A 113 8.10 14.38 -19.13
C VAL A 113 8.70 13.03 -19.50
N MET A 114 8.25 12.38 -20.60
CA MET A 114 8.68 11.02 -20.95
C MET A 114 10.17 10.91 -21.30
N PRO A 115 10.81 11.85 -22.03
CA PRO A 115 12.25 11.80 -22.27
C PRO A 115 13.06 11.78 -20.98
N GLY A 116 12.71 12.61 -19.99
CA GLY A 116 13.37 12.64 -18.68
C GLY A 116 13.20 11.34 -17.90
N ILE A 117 11.99 10.76 -17.89
CA ILE A 117 11.70 9.46 -17.25
C ILE A 117 12.56 8.36 -17.87
N ASN A 118 12.64 8.29 -19.19
CA ASN A 118 13.42 7.28 -19.90
C ASN A 118 14.91 7.44 -19.61
N ALA A 119 15.44 8.66 -19.58
CA ALA A 119 16.85 8.92 -19.26
C ALA A 119 17.21 8.45 -17.83
N GLU A 120 16.36 8.71 -16.84
CA GLU A 120 16.59 8.20 -15.48
C GLU A 120 16.45 6.67 -15.41
N LEU A 121 15.54 6.06 -16.17
CA LEU A 121 15.42 4.61 -16.23
C LEU A 121 16.66 3.95 -16.88
N GLU A 122 17.25 4.55 -17.89
CA GLU A 122 18.51 4.12 -18.51
C GLU A 122 19.67 4.26 -17.53
N LYS A 123 19.72 5.35 -16.77
CA LYS A 123 20.71 5.56 -15.71
C LYS A 123 20.62 4.48 -14.62
N ILE A 124 19.39 4.16 -14.18
CA ILE A 124 19.16 3.05 -13.24
C ILE A 124 19.64 1.74 -13.84
N ASP A 125 19.34 1.45 -15.11
CA ASP A 125 19.74 0.22 -15.77
C ASP A 125 21.27 0.06 -15.81
N HIS A 126 21.98 1.10 -16.21
CA HIS A 126 23.43 1.12 -16.22
C HIS A 126 24.04 0.85 -14.83
N PHE A 127 23.52 1.55 -13.81
CA PHE A 127 23.95 1.38 -12.42
C PHE A 127 23.66 -0.03 -11.89
N VAL A 128 22.43 -0.51 -12.06
CA VAL A 128 21.99 -1.85 -11.60
C VAL A 128 22.79 -2.95 -12.29
N THR A 129 23.03 -2.81 -13.59
CA THR A 129 23.85 -3.75 -14.36
C THR A 129 25.27 -3.79 -13.81
N GLY A 130 25.90 -2.63 -13.59
CA GLY A 130 27.25 -2.55 -13.04
C GLY A 130 27.40 -3.16 -11.64
N VAL A 131 26.43 -2.92 -10.74
CA VAL A 131 26.44 -3.51 -9.40
C VAL A 131 26.22 -5.03 -9.46
N ARG A 132 25.27 -5.50 -10.27
CA ARG A 132 24.92 -6.93 -10.35
C ARG A 132 25.94 -7.76 -11.12
N SER A 133 26.64 -7.19 -12.10
CA SER A 133 27.76 -7.87 -12.81
C SER A 133 29.04 -7.92 -11.96
N GLY A 134 29.13 -7.09 -10.93
CA GLY A 134 30.33 -6.90 -10.14
C GLY A 134 31.34 -5.91 -10.76
N ASP A 135 30.95 -5.15 -11.79
CA ASP A 135 31.78 -4.08 -12.38
C ASP A 135 31.81 -2.83 -11.49
N TRP A 136 30.76 -2.63 -10.66
CA TRP A 136 30.81 -1.64 -9.59
C TRP A 136 31.52 -2.24 -8.37
N HIS A 137 32.64 -1.68 -8.02
CA HIS A 137 33.45 -2.13 -6.89
C HIS A 137 33.37 -1.14 -5.72
N GLY A 138 33.46 -1.68 -4.50
CA GLY A 138 33.73 -0.89 -3.31
C GLY A 138 35.15 -0.32 -3.30
N PHE A 139 35.46 0.50 -2.32
CA PHE A 139 36.74 1.21 -2.16
C PHE A 139 37.97 0.30 -2.19
N THR A 140 37.84 -0.94 -1.73
CA THR A 140 38.95 -1.94 -1.74
C THR A 140 39.08 -2.72 -3.05
N GLY A 141 38.20 -2.44 -4.03
CA GLY A 141 38.16 -3.19 -5.30
C GLY A 141 37.31 -4.48 -5.22
N LYS A 142 36.66 -4.76 -4.11
CA LYS A 142 35.73 -5.90 -3.98
C LYS A 142 34.33 -5.57 -4.56
N PRO A 143 33.64 -6.56 -5.14
CA PRO A 143 32.25 -6.36 -5.60
C PRO A 143 31.30 -6.14 -4.41
N ILE A 144 30.23 -5.39 -4.64
CA ILE A 144 29.16 -5.16 -3.66
C ILE A 144 28.34 -6.45 -3.49
N ARG A 145 28.04 -6.80 -2.25
CA ARG A 145 27.19 -7.95 -1.88
C ARG A 145 25.97 -7.56 -1.06
N ASP A 146 26.05 -6.45 -0.36
CA ASP A 146 24.97 -5.93 0.47
C ASP A 146 24.60 -4.52 0.05
N VAL A 147 23.30 -4.27 -0.09
CA VAL A 147 22.75 -2.95 -0.35
C VAL A 147 21.85 -2.59 0.83
N VAL A 148 22.09 -1.46 1.46
CA VAL A 148 21.27 -0.95 2.57
C VAL A 148 20.52 0.28 2.09
N ASN A 149 19.21 0.16 1.89
CA ASN A 149 18.34 1.29 1.56
C ASN A 149 17.94 2.01 2.85
N ILE A 150 18.34 3.26 3.00
CA ILE A 150 17.98 4.13 4.13
C ILE A 150 16.95 5.14 3.65
N GLY A 151 15.71 5.01 4.11
CA GLY A 151 14.58 5.85 3.72
C GLY A 151 13.37 5.54 4.59
N ILE A 152 12.42 6.45 4.68
CA ILE A 152 11.22 6.29 5.51
C ILE A 152 9.94 6.52 4.68
N GLY A 153 8.80 6.00 5.16
CA GLY A 153 7.52 6.13 4.48
C GLY A 153 7.56 5.54 3.07
N GLY A 154 7.20 6.32 2.06
CA GLY A 154 7.18 5.89 0.66
C GLY A 154 8.55 5.50 0.09
N SER A 155 9.65 6.00 0.66
CA SER A 155 11.02 5.60 0.30
C SER A 155 11.43 4.24 0.90
N ASN A 156 10.59 3.63 1.73
CA ASN A 156 10.82 2.34 2.37
C ASN A 156 9.72 1.32 2.04
N LEU A 157 8.45 1.63 2.34
CA LEU A 157 7.36 0.64 2.34
C LEU A 157 7.12 0.01 0.96
N GLY A 158 7.07 0.82 -0.10
CA GLY A 158 6.90 0.31 -1.46
C GLY A 158 8.04 -0.60 -1.90
N PRO A 159 9.30 -0.15 -1.85
CA PRO A 159 10.46 -0.97 -2.18
C PRO A 159 10.59 -2.24 -1.33
N LEU A 160 10.40 -2.16 -0.01
CA LEU A 160 10.43 -3.31 0.90
C LEU A 160 9.37 -4.36 0.51
N MET A 161 8.12 -3.90 0.32
CA MET A 161 7.01 -4.77 -0.07
C MET A 161 7.30 -5.49 -1.39
N VAL A 162 7.77 -4.76 -2.41
CA VAL A 162 8.05 -5.36 -3.72
C VAL A 162 9.26 -6.29 -3.68
N CYS A 163 10.34 -5.94 -2.95
CA CYS A 163 11.48 -6.83 -2.78
C CYS A 163 11.08 -8.15 -2.11
N GLU A 164 10.24 -8.09 -1.08
CA GLU A 164 9.75 -9.32 -0.43
C GLU A 164 8.79 -10.10 -1.33
N ALA A 165 7.86 -9.41 -2.01
CA ALA A 165 6.91 -10.05 -2.93
C ALA A 165 7.60 -10.74 -4.12
N LEU A 166 8.74 -10.24 -4.54
CA LEU A 166 9.53 -10.80 -5.64
C LEU A 166 10.78 -11.56 -5.17
N ARG A 167 10.85 -11.95 -3.91
CA ARG A 167 12.01 -12.62 -3.32
C ARG A 167 12.42 -13.90 -4.08
N HIS A 168 11.47 -14.63 -4.65
CA HIS A 168 11.74 -15.78 -5.51
C HIS A 168 12.66 -15.44 -6.71
N TYR A 169 12.63 -14.22 -7.19
CA TYR A 169 13.40 -13.76 -8.35
C TYR A 169 14.75 -13.15 -7.99
N GLN A 170 15.07 -13.02 -6.71
CA GLN A 170 16.36 -12.51 -6.24
C GLN A 170 17.45 -13.57 -6.41
N THR A 171 18.68 -13.12 -6.58
CA THR A 171 19.88 -13.97 -6.56
C THR A 171 20.55 -13.89 -5.20
N ASN A 172 21.29 -14.93 -4.81
CA ASN A 172 21.99 -14.95 -3.51
C ASN A 172 23.25 -14.07 -3.48
N ASP A 173 23.66 -13.53 -4.62
CA ASP A 173 24.91 -12.77 -4.74
C ASP A 173 24.80 -11.33 -4.26
N LEU A 174 23.60 -10.78 -4.24
CA LEU A 174 23.31 -9.42 -3.80
C LEU A 174 22.10 -9.40 -2.87
N ARG A 175 22.30 -8.98 -1.62
CA ARG A 175 21.25 -8.88 -0.59
C ARG A 175 20.82 -7.43 -0.43
N VAL A 176 19.52 -7.18 -0.35
CA VAL A 176 18.98 -5.83 -0.14
C VAL A 176 18.34 -5.75 1.24
N HIS A 177 18.79 -4.81 2.04
CA HIS A 177 18.34 -4.51 3.39
C HIS A 177 17.65 -3.15 3.43
N PHE A 178 16.74 -2.95 4.38
CA PHE A 178 15.98 -1.73 4.53
C PHE A 178 16.12 -1.19 5.94
N VAL A 179 16.41 0.11 6.08
CA VAL A 179 16.47 0.84 7.35
C VAL A 179 15.58 2.07 7.24
N SER A 180 14.59 2.18 8.13
CA SER A 180 13.64 3.29 8.12
C SER A 180 13.47 3.96 9.48
N ASN A 181 13.39 3.20 10.57
CA ASN A 181 13.18 3.74 11.90
C ASN A 181 14.44 4.45 12.42
N VAL A 182 14.26 5.57 13.12
CA VAL A 182 15.34 6.29 13.80
C VAL A 182 15.84 5.59 15.08
N ASP A 183 15.08 4.58 15.56
CA ASP A 183 15.59 3.68 16.60
C ASP A 183 16.90 3.04 16.13
N GLY A 184 17.99 3.32 16.86
CA GLY A 184 19.33 2.85 16.53
C GLY A 184 19.44 1.33 16.42
N THR A 185 18.53 0.57 17.05
CA THR A 185 18.44 -0.89 16.92
C THR A 185 18.27 -1.31 15.47
N HIS A 186 17.43 -0.60 14.69
CA HIS A 186 17.16 -0.95 13.29
C HIS A 186 18.43 -0.93 12.44
N LEU A 187 19.23 0.16 12.53
CA LEU A 187 20.48 0.26 11.81
C LEU A 187 21.53 -0.71 12.35
N SER A 188 21.67 -0.79 13.68
CA SER A 188 22.69 -1.63 14.33
C SER A 188 22.51 -3.11 14.00
N GLU A 189 21.28 -3.63 14.08
CA GLU A 189 20.98 -5.02 13.73
C GLU A 189 21.17 -5.27 12.23
N THR A 190 20.82 -4.30 11.38
CA THR A 190 21.02 -4.42 9.93
C THR A 190 22.52 -4.49 9.58
N LEU A 191 23.36 -3.67 10.22
CA LEU A 191 24.81 -3.64 9.96
C LEU A 191 25.56 -4.81 10.60
N ARG A 192 24.92 -5.56 11.52
CA ARG A 192 25.55 -6.70 12.17
C ARG A 192 25.88 -7.78 11.15
N GLY A 193 27.16 -8.09 11.02
CA GLY A 193 27.67 -9.12 10.10
C GLY A 193 27.83 -8.67 8.65
N LEU A 194 27.63 -7.38 8.35
CA LEU A 194 27.94 -6.84 7.03
C LEU A 194 29.43 -6.46 6.93
N GLU A 195 30.01 -6.74 5.75
CA GLU A 195 31.37 -6.33 5.43
C GLU A 195 31.36 -4.92 4.83
N ALA A 196 32.03 -3.98 5.47
CA ALA A 196 31.99 -2.56 5.08
C ALA A 196 32.44 -2.33 3.63
N ASP A 197 33.46 -3.05 3.17
CA ASP A 197 34.04 -2.93 1.83
C ASP A 197 33.21 -3.65 0.73
N GLN A 198 32.10 -4.28 1.10
CA GLN A 198 31.16 -4.92 0.18
C GLN A 198 29.72 -4.39 0.38
N THR A 199 29.53 -3.33 1.17
CA THR A 199 28.21 -2.75 1.47
C THR A 199 28.04 -1.43 0.72
N LEU A 200 26.91 -1.29 0.01
CA LEU A 200 26.46 -0.08 -0.68
C LEU A 200 25.26 0.51 0.07
N PHE A 201 25.25 1.81 0.31
CA PHE A 201 24.15 2.53 0.93
C PHE A 201 23.40 3.36 -0.10
N ILE A 202 22.06 3.26 -0.09
CA ILE A 202 21.14 4.11 -0.87
C ILE A 202 20.46 5.05 0.11
N ILE A 203 20.72 6.36 -0.01
CA ILE A 203 20.04 7.36 0.81
C ILE A 203 18.84 7.90 0.03
N ALA A 204 17.65 7.44 0.41
CA ALA A 204 16.40 7.75 -0.27
C ALA A 204 15.62 8.85 0.48
N SER A 205 15.88 10.10 0.11
CA SER A 205 15.20 11.28 0.69
C SER A 205 15.03 12.37 -0.36
N LYS A 206 13.79 12.74 -0.69
CA LYS A 206 13.47 13.73 -1.72
C LYS A 206 14.22 15.05 -1.52
N THR A 207 14.16 15.60 -0.31
CA THR A 207 14.80 16.88 0.06
C THR A 207 16.20 16.72 0.62
N PHE A 208 16.61 15.50 0.93
CA PHE A 208 17.85 15.16 1.66
C PHE A 208 17.94 15.83 3.05
N THR A 209 16.76 16.07 3.68
CA THR A 209 16.63 16.74 4.98
C THR A 209 15.75 15.97 5.96
N THR A 210 15.13 14.86 5.54
CA THR A 210 14.27 14.06 6.42
C THR A 210 15.08 13.57 7.63
N GLN A 211 14.67 13.96 8.83
CA GLN A 211 15.43 13.79 10.07
C GLN A 211 15.85 12.33 10.29
N GLU A 212 14.92 11.39 10.25
CA GLU A 212 15.18 9.97 10.50
C GLU A 212 16.16 9.39 9.46
N THR A 213 15.93 9.71 8.18
CA THR A 213 16.79 9.26 7.09
C THR A 213 18.21 9.80 7.24
N MET A 214 18.35 11.10 7.53
CA MET A 214 19.67 11.72 7.65
C MET A 214 20.41 11.31 8.91
N THR A 215 19.71 11.01 10.00
CA THR A 215 20.32 10.47 11.23
C THR A 215 20.87 9.07 10.96
N ASN A 216 20.09 8.17 10.37
CA ASN A 216 20.55 6.84 9.99
C ASN A 216 21.68 6.90 8.94
N ALA A 217 21.57 7.81 7.97
CA ALA A 217 22.61 7.98 6.94
C ALA A 217 23.96 8.43 7.52
N ARG A 218 23.95 9.39 8.47
CA ARG A 218 25.17 9.83 9.17
C ARG A 218 25.80 8.68 9.98
N SER A 219 24.99 7.94 10.73
CA SER A 219 25.46 6.78 11.50
C SER A 219 26.04 5.68 10.60
N ALA A 220 25.41 5.39 9.44
CA ALA A 220 25.93 4.45 8.46
C ALA A 220 27.24 4.94 7.84
N ARG A 221 27.34 6.24 7.55
CA ARG A 221 28.58 6.86 7.07
C ARG A 221 29.71 6.76 8.09
N ASP A 222 29.43 7.04 9.36
CA ASP A 222 30.43 6.94 10.40
C ASP A 222 30.90 5.49 10.60
N TRP A 223 29.97 4.53 10.51
CA TRP A 223 30.29 3.10 10.52
C TRP A 223 31.23 2.70 9.36
N LEU A 224 30.99 3.21 8.15
CA LEU A 224 31.85 2.97 6.99
C LEU A 224 33.21 3.67 7.13
N VAL A 225 33.19 4.97 7.48
CA VAL A 225 34.41 5.80 7.60
C VAL A 225 35.36 5.27 8.68
N THR A 226 34.84 4.78 9.79
CA THR A 226 35.65 4.19 10.85
C THR A 226 36.41 2.95 10.37
N ARG A 227 35.89 2.23 9.37
CA ARG A 227 36.47 0.99 8.86
C ARG A 227 37.38 1.20 7.63
N LEU A 228 37.01 2.13 6.74
CA LEU A 228 37.60 2.29 5.42
C LEU A 228 38.18 3.69 5.16
N GLY A 229 37.89 4.66 6.03
CA GLY A 229 38.28 6.06 5.84
C GLY A 229 37.28 6.88 4.99
N LYS A 230 37.38 8.20 5.08
CA LYS A 230 36.46 9.16 4.39
C LYS A 230 36.39 8.97 2.86
N PRO A 231 37.46 8.66 2.12
CA PRO A 231 37.41 8.50 0.66
C PRO A 231 36.45 7.39 0.19
N ALA A 232 36.18 6.37 1.04
CA ALA A 232 35.31 5.26 0.71
C ALA A 232 33.84 5.69 0.49
N VAL A 233 33.40 6.83 1.04
CA VAL A 233 32.02 7.33 0.89
C VAL A 233 31.62 7.45 -0.57
N ARG A 234 32.52 7.89 -1.44
CA ARG A 234 32.27 8.06 -2.87
C ARG A 234 31.84 6.76 -3.57
N ASP A 235 32.41 5.62 -3.18
CA ASP A 235 32.24 4.33 -3.84
C ASP A 235 31.14 3.47 -3.17
N HIS A 236 30.73 3.84 -1.95
CA HIS A 236 29.79 3.09 -1.11
C HIS A 236 28.45 3.81 -0.83
N PHE A 237 28.25 5.03 -1.33
CA PHE A 237 26.99 5.75 -1.15
C PHE A 237 26.45 6.27 -2.47
N VAL A 238 25.14 6.08 -2.66
CA VAL A 238 24.36 6.67 -3.74
C VAL A 238 23.14 7.39 -3.15
N ALA A 239 22.63 8.38 -3.84
CA ALA A 239 21.50 9.18 -3.36
C ALA A 239 20.32 9.12 -4.32
N VAL A 240 19.11 9.04 -3.75
CA VAL A 240 17.85 9.27 -4.45
C VAL A 240 17.26 10.56 -3.89
N SER A 241 17.42 11.66 -4.62
CA SER A 241 17.08 13.01 -4.12
C SER A 241 16.85 14.01 -5.26
N THR A 242 16.30 15.17 -4.92
CA THR A 242 16.25 16.36 -5.79
C THR A 242 17.30 17.41 -5.39
N ASN A 243 18.00 17.23 -4.25
CA ASN A 243 18.89 18.23 -3.64
C ASN A 243 20.37 17.88 -3.84
N ALA A 244 20.92 18.25 -5.01
CA ALA A 244 22.30 17.97 -5.36
C ALA A 244 23.34 18.62 -4.42
N THR A 245 23.03 19.80 -3.86
CA THR A 245 23.93 20.50 -2.94
C THR A 245 24.13 19.72 -1.66
N GLN A 246 23.06 19.30 -0.99
CA GLN A 246 23.13 18.52 0.25
C GLN A 246 23.74 17.13 0.03
N VAL A 247 23.48 16.52 -1.14
CA VAL A 247 24.10 15.24 -1.55
C VAL A 247 25.64 15.39 -1.67
N ALA A 248 26.12 16.45 -2.31
CA ALA A 248 27.56 16.74 -2.43
C ALA A 248 28.20 17.05 -1.06
N GLU A 249 27.55 17.84 -0.21
CA GLU A 249 28.01 18.15 1.15
C GLU A 249 28.12 16.89 2.03
N PHE A 250 27.22 15.91 1.85
CA PHE A 250 27.32 14.61 2.53
C PHE A 250 28.57 13.82 2.10
N GLY A 251 29.13 14.09 0.93
CA GLY A 251 30.29 13.42 0.35
C GLY A 251 29.97 12.41 -0.75
N ILE A 252 28.73 12.38 -1.23
CA ILE A 252 28.29 11.54 -2.34
C ILE A 252 28.59 12.25 -3.65
N ASP A 253 29.19 11.56 -4.62
CA ASP A 253 29.36 12.07 -5.97
C ASP A 253 27.98 12.26 -6.62
N THR A 254 27.70 13.48 -7.09
CA THR A 254 26.40 13.80 -7.71
C THR A 254 26.12 13.02 -9.01
N ARG A 255 27.13 12.40 -9.61
CA ARG A 255 26.94 11.43 -10.71
C ARG A 255 26.22 10.17 -10.24
N ASN A 256 26.36 9.82 -8.96
CA ASN A 256 25.70 8.70 -8.28
C ASN A 256 24.37 9.12 -7.62
N MET A 257 23.80 10.25 -8.02
CA MET A 257 22.51 10.75 -7.56
C MET A 257 21.45 10.49 -8.64
N PHE A 258 20.36 9.84 -8.24
CA PHE A 258 19.17 9.60 -9.05
C PHE A 258 18.12 10.65 -8.74
N ARG A 259 17.53 11.25 -9.77
CA ARG A 259 16.57 12.36 -9.63
C ARG A 259 15.17 11.89 -9.92
N PHE A 260 14.20 12.46 -9.20
CA PHE A 260 12.80 12.29 -9.50
C PHE A 260 12.06 13.63 -9.36
N TRP A 261 10.79 13.65 -9.76
CA TRP A 261 10.05 14.88 -9.94
C TRP A 261 9.15 15.19 -8.76
N ASP A 262 8.72 16.42 -8.60
CA ASP A 262 7.84 16.90 -7.55
C ASP A 262 6.40 16.39 -7.69
N TRP A 263 5.97 16.07 -8.93
CA TRP A 263 4.69 15.41 -9.22
C TRP A 263 4.63 13.91 -8.86
N VAL A 264 5.67 13.38 -8.25
CA VAL A 264 5.68 12.03 -7.67
C VAL A 264 5.45 12.12 -6.16
N GLY A 265 4.28 11.65 -5.70
CA GLY A 265 4.00 11.50 -4.27
C GLY A 265 4.82 10.36 -3.65
N GLY A 266 5.26 10.51 -2.38
CA GLY A 266 6.12 9.52 -1.71
C GLY A 266 5.53 8.10 -1.72
N ARG A 267 4.28 7.93 -1.31
CA ARG A 267 3.59 6.64 -1.25
C ARG A 267 3.25 6.01 -2.61
N TYR A 268 3.43 6.77 -3.69
CA TYR A 268 3.27 6.34 -5.10
C TYR A 268 4.60 6.26 -5.85
N SER A 269 5.74 6.34 -5.16
CA SER A 269 7.05 6.56 -5.79
C SER A 269 7.82 5.29 -6.15
N LEU A 270 7.37 4.10 -5.79
CA LEU A 270 8.09 2.84 -6.05
C LEU A 270 8.41 2.60 -7.54
N TRP A 271 7.68 3.24 -8.44
CA TRP A 271 7.84 3.18 -9.90
C TRP A 271 8.98 4.07 -10.42
N SER A 272 9.45 5.01 -9.60
CA SER A 272 10.50 5.98 -9.88
C SER A 272 11.89 5.42 -9.53
N VAL A 273 12.86 6.32 -9.42
CA VAL A 273 14.21 6.06 -8.89
C VAL A 273 14.19 5.53 -7.43
N ILE A 274 13.10 5.72 -6.69
CA ILE A 274 12.86 5.05 -5.39
C ILE A 274 12.84 3.52 -5.55
N GLY A 275 12.55 3.00 -6.74
CA GLY A 275 12.61 1.58 -7.07
C GLY A 275 14.02 1.01 -7.33
N VAL A 276 15.09 1.80 -7.22
CA VAL A 276 16.47 1.31 -7.39
C VAL A 276 16.78 0.07 -6.56
N PRO A 277 16.43 -0.01 -5.25
CA PRO A 277 16.64 -1.23 -4.48
C PRO A 277 15.84 -2.43 -5.02
N ILE A 278 14.66 -2.21 -5.60
CA ILE A 278 13.89 -3.27 -6.28
C ILE A 278 14.68 -3.78 -7.49
N ALA A 279 15.12 -2.86 -8.36
CA ALA A 279 15.86 -3.20 -9.56
C ALA A 279 17.19 -3.92 -9.23
N LEU A 280 17.88 -3.52 -8.15
CA LEU A 280 19.06 -4.22 -7.64
C LEU A 280 18.73 -5.63 -7.16
N ALA A 281 17.62 -5.80 -6.43
CA ALA A 281 17.20 -7.10 -5.91
C ALA A 281 16.83 -8.10 -7.02
N VAL A 282 16.02 -7.69 -8.00
CA VAL A 282 15.43 -8.61 -8.98
C VAL A 282 15.99 -8.49 -10.41
N GLY A 283 16.79 -7.47 -10.68
CA GLY A 283 17.30 -7.13 -12.02
C GLY A 283 16.34 -6.27 -12.84
N MET A 284 16.90 -5.52 -13.81
CA MET A 284 16.15 -4.54 -14.61
C MET A 284 15.03 -5.15 -15.44
N ASP A 285 15.22 -6.34 -16.00
CA ASP A 285 14.16 -6.98 -16.80
C ASP A 285 12.90 -7.22 -15.99
N ARG A 286 13.03 -7.65 -14.74
CA ARG A 286 11.91 -7.88 -13.83
C ARG A 286 11.31 -6.60 -13.31
N PHE A 287 12.15 -5.58 -13.06
CA PHE A 287 11.66 -4.24 -12.72
C PHE A 287 10.85 -3.65 -13.90
N ARG A 288 11.31 -3.80 -15.14
CA ARG A 288 10.52 -3.40 -16.31
C ARG A 288 9.21 -4.18 -16.45
N GLN A 289 9.19 -5.48 -16.16
CA GLN A 289 7.96 -6.28 -16.14
C GLN A 289 6.97 -5.78 -15.08
N LEU A 290 7.45 -5.34 -13.91
CA LEU A 290 6.62 -4.70 -12.89
C LEU A 290 5.96 -3.43 -13.44
N LEU A 291 6.73 -2.57 -14.11
CA LEU A 291 6.20 -1.36 -14.77
C LEU A 291 5.19 -1.69 -15.86
N VAL A 292 5.45 -2.74 -16.66
CA VAL A 292 4.52 -3.19 -17.72
C VAL A 292 3.18 -3.63 -17.14
N GLY A 293 3.18 -4.44 -16.07
CA GLY A 293 1.94 -4.90 -15.44
C GLY A 293 1.11 -3.74 -14.89
N ALA A 294 1.77 -2.77 -14.27
CA ALA A 294 1.10 -1.57 -13.78
C ALA A 294 0.56 -0.70 -14.93
N HIS A 295 1.32 -0.53 -16.01
CA HIS A 295 0.87 0.18 -17.21
C HIS A 295 -0.35 -0.47 -17.88
N GLU A 296 -0.42 -1.80 -17.86
CA GLU A 296 -1.60 -2.51 -18.38
C GLU A 296 -2.86 -2.24 -17.54
N MET A 297 -2.71 -2.15 -16.22
CA MET A 297 -3.80 -1.74 -15.34
C MET A 297 -4.16 -0.27 -15.55
N ASP A 298 -3.21 0.62 -15.81
CA ASP A 298 -3.46 2.01 -16.20
C ASP A 298 -4.31 2.09 -17.47
N ASN A 299 -3.97 1.30 -18.49
CA ASN A 299 -4.74 1.24 -19.73
C ASN A 299 -6.16 0.70 -19.49
N HIS A 300 -6.31 -0.33 -18.65
CA HIS A 300 -7.63 -0.83 -18.23
C HIS A 300 -8.43 0.27 -17.54
N PHE A 301 -7.83 0.96 -16.57
CA PHE A 301 -8.47 2.02 -15.80
C PHE A 301 -8.90 3.21 -16.66
N GLN A 302 -8.10 3.59 -17.65
CA GLN A 302 -8.36 4.73 -18.54
C GLN A 302 -9.39 4.41 -19.62
N SER A 303 -9.43 3.16 -20.12
CA SER A 303 -10.18 2.83 -21.33
C SER A 303 -11.51 2.13 -21.10
N LYS A 304 -11.73 1.51 -19.94
CA LYS A 304 -12.95 0.75 -19.67
C LYS A 304 -14.09 1.67 -19.21
N ASP A 305 -15.29 1.33 -19.60
CA ASP A 305 -16.50 1.91 -19.04
C ASP A 305 -16.52 1.69 -17.53
N LEU A 306 -17.06 2.64 -16.75
CA LEU A 306 -17.04 2.58 -15.28
C LEU A 306 -17.59 1.27 -14.72
N LYS A 307 -18.60 0.67 -15.36
CA LYS A 307 -19.22 -0.61 -14.95
C LYS A 307 -18.30 -1.84 -15.13
N ASP A 308 -17.36 -1.76 -16.06
CA ASP A 308 -16.42 -2.83 -16.42
C ASP A 308 -14.99 -2.51 -15.95
N ASN A 309 -14.85 -1.44 -15.17
CA ASN A 309 -13.58 -0.89 -14.69
C ASN A 309 -13.31 -1.39 -13.27
N LEU A 310 -12.41 -2.37 -13.15
CA LEU A 310 -12.20 -3.07 -11.90
C LEU A 310 -11.79 -2.18 -10.72
N PRO A 311 -10.81 -1.25 -10.84
CA PRO A 311 -10.51 -0.28 -9.80
C PRO A 311 -11.75 0.52 -9.35
N VAL A 312 -12.60 0.92 -10.29
CA VAL A 312 -13.83 1.68 -10.00
C VAL A 312 -14.81 0.85 -9.21
N ILE A 313 -15.08 -0.40 -9.63
CA ILE A 313 -16.01 -1.29 -8.92
C ILE A 313 -15.55 -1.53 -7.49
N LEU A 314 -14.28 -1.87 -7.26
CA LEU A 314 -13.76 -2.10 -5.91
C LEU A 314 -13.78 -0.83 -5.04
N ALA A 315 -13.52 0.34 -5.64
CA ALA A 315 -13.64 1.62 -4.94
C ALA A 315 -15.07 1.92 -4.51
N LEU A 316 -16.04 1.71 -5.41
CA LEU A 316 -17.45 1.92 -5.13
C LEU A 316 -17.99 0.97 -4.07
N LEU A 317 -17.54 -0.29 -4.05
CA LEU A 317 -17.85 -1.23 -2.98
C LEU A 317 -17.29 -0.75 -1.63
N GLY A 318 -16.06 -0.20 -1.63
CA GLY A 318 -15.47 0.41 -0.43
C GLY A 318 -16.29 1.58 0.10
N VAL A 319 -16.72 2.49 -0.79
CA VAL A 319 -17.63 3.60 -0.46
C VAL A 319 -18.98 3.09 0.08
N TRP A 320 -19.55 2.05 -0.54
CA TRP A 320 -20.79 1.42 -0.11
C TRP A 320 -20.73 0.96 1.35
N TYR A 321 -19.66 0.22 1.69
CA TYR A 321 -19.52 -0.28 3.05
C TYR A 321 -19.12 0.80 4.06
N ALA A 322 -18.23 1.69 3.72
CA ALA A 322 -17.77 2.73 4.63
C ALA A 322 -18.87 3.74 4.98
N ASN A 323 -19.65 4.16 3.97
CA ASN A 323 -20.58 5.29 4.12
C ASN A 323 -22.01 4.86 4.42
N PHE A 324 -22.45 3.72 3.95
CA PHE A 324 -23.84 3.29 4.09
C PHE A 324 -23.99 2.10 5.06
N ALA A 325 -23.04 1.15 5.03
CA ALA A 325 -23.05 0.00 5.95
C ALA A 325 -22.29 0.22 7.28
N GLY A 326 -21.65 1.36 7.45
CA GLY A 326 -20.95 1.75 8.68
C GLY A 326 -19.64 1.02 8.95
N ALA A 327 -19.03 0.42 7.91
CA ALA A 327 -17.73 -0.21 8.05
C ALA A 327 -16.63 0.84 8.32
N ARG A 328 -15.82 0.64 9.35
CA ARG A 328 -14.73 1.55 9.74
C ARG A 328 -13.36 1.04 9.30
N THR A 329 -13.28 -0.21 8.93
CA THR A 329 -12.02 -0.86 8.55
C THR A 329 -12.21 -1.66 7.26
N HIS A 330 -11.10 -1.94 6.60
CA HIS A 330 -11.02 -2.80 5.43
C HIS A 330 -9.84 -3.76 5.59
N ALA A 331 -10.10 -5.06 5.58
CA ALA A 331 -9.06 -6.07 5.72
C ALA A 331 -8.47 -6.46 4.36
N VAL A 332 -7.14 -6.60 4.29
CA VAL A 332 -6.41 -7.12 3.13
C VAL A 332 -5.71 -8.40 3.55
N LEU A 333 -6.16 -9.53 3.03
CA LEU A 333 -5.82 -10.86 3.49
C LEU A 333 -5.14 -11.68 2.36
N PRO A 334 -3.82 -11.49 2.15
CA PRO A 334 -3.10 -12.25 1.14
C PRO A 334 -2.84 -13.68 1.60
N TYR A 335 -3.32 -14.67 0.85
CA TYR A 335 -2.98 -16.09 1.00
C TYR A 335 -1.75 -16.41 0.14
N ASP A 336 -0.70 -15.65 0.39
CA ASP A 336 0.62 -15.78 -0.22
C ASP A 336 1.66 -15.13 0.71
N GLN A 337 2.61 -15.90 1.23
CA GLN A 337 3.61 -15.42 2.18
C GLN A 337 4.48 -14.30 1.61
N TYR A 338 4.71 -14.28 0.30
CA TYR A 338 5.45 -13.20 -0.35
C TYR A 338 4.73 -11.84 -0.26
N LEU A 339 3.42 -11.82 -0.11
CA LEU A 339 2.61 -10.60 0.02
C LEU A 339 2.45 -10.10 1.47
N LYS A 340 3.23 -10.62 2.43
CA LYS A 340 3.09 -10.26 3.86
C LYS A 340 3.19 -8.76 4.15
N TYR A 341 3.91 -7.99 3.35
CA TYR A 341 4.03 -6.53 3.50
C TYR A 341 3.02 -5.74 2.67
N LEU A 342 2.16 -6.40 1.88
CA LEU A 342 1.14 -5.71 1.09
C LEU A 342 0.15 -4.93 1.98
N PRO A 343 -0.38 -5.49 3.09
CA PRO A 343 -1.26 -4.71 3.98
C PRO A 343 -0.56 -3.46 4.55
N ALA A 344 0.67 -3.56 5.00
CA ALA A 344 1.44 -2.44 5.54
C ALA A 344 1.72 -1.34 4.48
N TYR A 345 2.02 -1.74 3.24
CA TYR A 345 2.14 -0.80 2.13
C TYR A 345 0.81 -0.06 1.86
N LEU A 346 -0.31 -0.79 1.84
CA LEU A 346 -1.63 -0.24 1.60
C LEU A 346 -2.12 0.64 2.76
N GLN A 347 -1.67 0.40 3.99
CA GLN A 347 -1.93 1.32 5.11
C GLN A 347 -1.47 2.73 4.76
N GLN A 348 -0.22 2.90 4.34
CA GLN A 348 0.25 4.23 3.94
C GLN A 348 -0.47 4.70 2.67
N ALA A 349 -0.56 3.86 1.65
CA ALA A 349 -1.13 4.26 0.37
C ALA A 349 -2.58 4.77 0.50
N ASP A 350 -3.43 4.12 1.32
CA ASP A 350 -4.85 4.49 1.48
C ASP A 350 -5.05 5.50 2.61
N MET A 351 -4.55 5.21 3.82
CA MET A 351 -4.87 6.02 5.00
C MET A 351 -4.24 7.42 4.93
N GLU A 352 -3.03 7.56 4.38
CA GLU A 352 -2.40 8.87 4.16
C GLU A 352 -3.06 9.64 3.01
N SER A 353 -3.63 8.93 2.02
CA SER A 353 -4.34 9.55 0.90
C SER A 353 -5.74 10.01 1.26
N ASN A 354 -6.52 9.15 1.91
CA ASN A 354 -7.97 9.34 2.09
C ASN A 354 -8.39 9.50 3.56
N GLY A 355 -7.49 9.34 4.53
CA GLY A 355 -7.75 9.60 5.94
C GLY A 355 -7.81 11.10 6.25
N LYS A 356 -8.76 11.81 5.67
CA LYS A 356 -8.87 13.28 5.71
C LYS A 356 -10.27 13.74 6.09
N GLY A 357 -10.34 14.79 6.90
CA GLY A 357 -11.60 15.41 7.34
C GLY A 357 -11.97 16.69 6.58
N VAL A 358 -11.26 17.02 5.46
CA VAL A 358 -11.47 18.25 4.69
C VAL A 358 -11.43 17.91 3.21
N THR A 359 -12.39 18.46 2.45
CA THR A 359 -12.43 18.33 0.99
C THR A 359 -11.32 19.13 0.34
N ARG A 360 -11.08 18.88 -0.96
CA ARG A 360 -10.15 19.66 -1.80
C ARG A 360 -10.50 21.16 -1.89
N ASP A 361 -11.77 21.50 -1.63
CA ASP A 361 -12.27 22.89 -1.63
C ASP A 361 -12.25 23.51 -0.23
N GLY A 362 -11.70 22.83 0.80
CA GLY A 362 -11.55 23.35 2.16
C GLY A 362 -12.79 23.19 3.05
N LEU A 363 -13.79 22.41 2.63
CA LEU A 363 -14.99 22.14 3.43
C LEU A 363 -14.75 20.97 4.38
N ALA A 364 -15.17 21.10 5.65
CA ALA A 364 -15.19 19.97 6.58
C ALA A 364 -16.17 18.88 6.09
N VAL A 365 -15.76 17.62 6.18
CA VAL A 365 -16.61 16.49 5.80
C VAL A 365 -17.38 15.96 7.01
N GLU A 366 -18.65 15.60 6.78
CA GLU A 366 -19.55 15.03 7.80
C GLU A 366 -19.79 13.52 7.60
N TYR A 367 -19.08 12.91 6.65
CA TYR A 367 -19.16 11.48 6.31
C TYR A 367 -17.83 10.79 6.54
N THR A 368 -17.87 9.46 6.64
CA THR A 368 -16.65 8.65 6.79
C THR A 368 -15.81 8.72 5.52
N THR A 369 -14.51 8.94 5.69
CA THR A 369 -13.48 8.87 4.64
C THR A 369 -12.53 7.71 4.98
N GLY A 370 -11.52 7.47 4.21
CA GLY A 370 -10.45 6.47 4.36
C GLY A 370 -10.60 5.47 5.52
N PRO A 371 -10.97 4.20 5.25
CA PRO A 371 -11.09 3.19 6.30
C PRO A 371 -9.72 2.87 6.89
N VAL A 372 -9.67 2.35 8.12
CA VAL A 372 -8.46 1.73 8.65
C VAL A 372 -8.15 0.48 7.83
N VAL A 373 -7.04 0.48 7.13
CA VAL A 373 -6.55 -0.67 6.36
C VAL A 373 -5.64 -1.52 7.24
N TRP A 374 -5.87 -2.84 7.25
CA TRP A 374 -5.10 -3.77 8.04
C TRP A 374 -5.18 -5.18 7.46
N GLY A 375 -4.35 -6.09 7.93
CA GLY A 375 -4.38 -7.49 7.52
C GLY A 375 -3.04 -8.17 7.68
N GLU A 376 -3.07 -9.47 7.50
CA GLU A 376 -1.91 -10.35 7.52
C GLU A 376 -2.11 -11.50 6.54
N PRO A 377 -1.04 -12.24 6.19
CA PRO A 377 -1.20 -13.43 5.36
C PRO A 377 -2.16 -14.47 5.98
N GLY A 378 -3.02 -15.07 5.17
CA GLY A 378 -3.61 -16.37 5.47
C GLY A 378 -2.53 -17.46 5.30
N THR A 379 -2.45 -18.45 6.16
CA THR A 379 -3.42 -18.87 7.20
C THR A 379 -3.15 -18.26 8.58
N ASP A 380 -2.04 -17.54 8.78
CA ASP A 380 -1.65 -16.97 10.07
C ASP A 380 -2.76 -16.06 10.63
N GLY A 381 -3.32 -15.17 9.82
CA GLY A 381 -4.43 -14.30 10.21
C GLY A 381 -5.65 -15.05 10.75
N GLN A 382 -5.92 -16.29 10.27
CA GLN A 382 -7.02 -17.12 10.78
C GLN A 382 -6.86 -17.45 12.27
N HIS A 383 -5.62 -17.54 12.74
CA HIS A 383 -5.29 -17.85 14.13
C HIS A 383 -5.04 -16.58 14.98
N ALA A 384 -5.12 -15.39 14.37
CA ALA A 384 -4.91 -14.12 15.05
C ALA A 384 -6.22 -13.32 15.26
N PHE A 385 -7.01 -13.08 14.22
CA PHE A 385 -8.14 -12.13 14.28
C PHE A 385 -9.43 -12.58 13.57
N PHE A 386 -9.50 -13.75 12.98
CA PHE A 386 -10.71 -14.22 12.29
C PHE A 386 -11.90 -14.42 13.24
N GLN A 387 -11.66 -14.62 14.52
CA GLN A 387 -12.73 -14.61 15.53
C GLN A 387 -13.55 -13.32 15.44
N LEU A 388 -12.88 -12.15 15.32
CA LEU A 388 -13.54 -10.85 15.17
C LEU A 388 -14.31 -10.77 13.84
N ILE A 389 -13.71 -11.22 12.74
CA ILE A 389 -14.33 -11.13 11.41
C ILE A 389 -15.59 -12.00 11.35
N HIS A 390 -15.55 -13.23 11.91
CA HIS A 390 -16.68 -14.16 11.88
C HIS A 390 -17.81 -13.80 12.86
N GLN A 391 -17.48 -13.51 14.11
CA GLN A 391 -18.47 -13.38 15.19
C GLN A 391 -18.52 -11.97 15.83
N GLY A 392 -17.60 -11.08 15.45
CA GLY A 392 -17.61 -9.71 15.97
C GLY A 392 -18.83 -8.92 15.50
N THR A 393 -19.11 -7.82 16.19
CA THR A 393 -20.26 -6.94 15.93
C THR A 393 -20.05 -5.97 14.78
N GLN A 394 -18.80 -5.80 14.31
CA GLN A 394 -18.44 -4.84 13.27
C GLN A 394 -18.57 -5.45 11.87
N MET A 395 -18.98 -4.63 10.91
CA MET A 395 -18.88 -4.95 9.49
C MET A 395 -17.43 -4.70 9.03
N ILE A 396 -16.76 -5.77 8.56
CA ILE A 396 -15.38 -5.71 8.08
C ILE A 396 -15.34 -6.28 6.65
N PRO A 397 -15.44 -5.44 5.63
CA PRO A 397 -15.18 -5.86 4.25
C PRO A 397 -13.74 -6.33 4.11
N ALA A 398 -13.52 -7.38 3.31
CA ALA A 398 -12.18 -7.95 3.16
C ALA A 398 -11.85 -8.30 1.72
N ASP A 399 -10.58 -8.04 1.33
CA ASP A 399 -10.00 -8.51 0.08
C ASP A 399 -9.16 -9.77 0.36
N PHE A 400 -9.57 -10.90 -0.19
CA PHE A 400 -8.84 -12.15 -0.16
C PHE A 400 -8.02 -12.26 -1.45
N ILE A 401 -6.70 -12.42 -1.34
CA ILE A 401 -5.78 -12.39 -2.49
C ILE A 401 -4.97 -13.68 -2.50
N ALA A 402 -4.93 -14.39 -3.64
CA ALA A 402 -4.12 -15.61 -3.76
C ALA A 402 -3.51 -15.79 -5.14
N ALA A 403 -2.35 -16.44 -5.19
CA ALA A 403 -1.79 -16.98 -6.42
C ALA A 403 -2.25 -18.44 -6.61
N ILE A 404 -2.75 -18.76 -7.82
CA ILE A 404 -3.20 -20.13 -8.16
C ILE A 404 -2.00 -21.08 -8.15
N LYS A 405 -0.87 -20.64 -8.69
CA LYS A 405 0.37 -21.41 -8.81
C LYS A 405 1.43 -20.89 -7.85
N SER A 406 1.93 -21.75 -6.97
CA SER A 406 3.05 -21.42 -6.09
C SER A 406 4.37 -21.33 -6.86
N HIS A 407 5.29 -20.49 -6.38
CA HIS A 407 6.70 -20.52 -6.78
C HIS A 407 7.47 -21.66 -6.13
N ASN A 408 6.97 -22.17 -4.99
CA ASN A 408 7.62 -23.18 -4.17
C ASN A 408 6.67 -24.38 -4.00
N PRO A 409 6.49 -25.22 -5.03
CA PRO A 409 5.63 -26.39 -4.91
C PRO A 409 6.25 -27.37 -3.91
N LEU A 410 5.56 -27.60 -2.81
CA LEU A 410 6.00 -28.49 -1.72
C LEU A 410 4.81 -29.36 -1.29
N GLY A 411 4.82 -30.64 -1.65
CA GLY A 411 3.75 -31.58 -1.33
C GLY A 411 2.36 -31.00 -1.67
N ASP A 412 1.44 -31.06 -0.73
CA ASP A 412 0.06 -30.58 -0.85
C ASP A 412 -0.17 -29.17 -0.28
N HIS A 413 0.89 -28.45 0.11
CA HIS A 413 0.79 -27.12 0.75
C HIS A 413 -0.10 -26.15 -0.03
N GLN A 414 0.06 -26.04 -1.36
CA GLN A 414 -0.75 -25.15 -2.17
C GLN A 414 -2.23 -25.54 -2.16
N THR A 415 -2.54 -26.83 -2.21
CA THR A 415 -3.92 -27.33 -2.15
C THR A 415 -4.56 -27.01 -0.81
N GLN A 416 -3.84 -27.19 0.29
CA GLN A 416 -4.32 -26.87 1.63
C GLN A 416 -4.53 -25.36 1.80
N LEU A 417 -3.59 -24.53 1.31
CA LEU A 417 -3.71 -23.08 1.35
C LEU A 417 -4.95 -22.61 0.58
N MET A 418 -5.15 -23.10 -0.64
CA MET A 418 -6.31 -22.74 -1.47
C MET A 418 -7.63 -23.26 -0.90
N ALA A 419 -7.64 -24.45 -0.27
CA ALA A 419 -8.82 -24.95 0.43
C ALA A 419 -9.23 -24.00 1.58
N ASN A 420 -8.28 -23.53 2.39
CA ASN A 420 -8.54 -22.54 3.43
C ASN A 420 -9.02 -21.22 2.85
N PHE A 421 -8.37 -20.73 1.79
CA PHE A 421 -8.74 -19.49 1.10
C PHE A 421 -10.22 -19.48 0.65
N PHE A 422 -10.67 -20.54 -0.02
CA PHE A 422 -12.06 -20.65 -0.47
C PHE A 422 -13.03 -20.90 0.69
N ALA A 423 -12.67 -21.77 1.64
CA ALA A 423 -13.51 -22.08 2.79
C ALA A 423 -13.80 -20.84 3.65
N GLN A 424 -12.82 -19.97 3.86
CA GLN A 424 -13.02 -18.76 4.67
C GLN A 424 -13.99 -17.78 4.01
N THR A 425 -13.87 -17.53 2.71
CA THR A 425 -14.81 -16.64 2.00
C THR A 425 -16.22 -17.21 1.93
N GLU A 426 -16.37 -18.53 1.84
CA GLU A 426 -17.68 -19.20 1.91
C GLU A 426 -18.29 -19.13 3.31
N ALA A 427 -17.50 -19.44 4.35
CA ALA A 427 -17.94 -19.37 5.74
C ALA A 427 -18.35 -17.96 6.16
N LEU A 428 -17.60 -16.93 5.75
CA LEU A 428 -17.91 -15.52 6.01
C LEU A 428 -19.22 -15.09 5.35
N MET A 429 -19.51 -15.56 4.14
CA MET A 429 -20.77 -15.29 3.44
C MET A 429 -21.93 -16.04 4.09
N ARG A 430 -21.78 -17.36 4.26
CA ARG A 430 -22.87 -18.24 4.67
C ARG A 430 -23.22 -18.09 6.15
N GLY A 431 -22.22 -18.10 7.02
CA GLY A 431 -22.40 -18.22 8.45
C GLY A 431 -22.89 -19.62 8.86
N ARG A 432 -23.45 -19.71 10.07
CA ARG A 432 -24.12 -20.89 10.63
C ARG A 432 -25.18 -20.41 11.60
N THR A 433 -26.43 -20.77 11.36
CA THR A 433 -27.55 -20.39 12.21
C THR A 433 -27.50 -21.08 13.57
N LEU A 434 -28.29 -20.58 14.51
CA LEU A 434 -28.44 -21.21 15.84
C LEU A 434 -29.04 -22.61 15.74
N GLU A 435 -29.99 -22.81 14.83
CA GLU A 435 -30.65 -24.08 14.55
C GLU A 435 -29.65 -25.10 13.95
N GLU A 436 -28.86 -24.69 12.99
CA GLU A 436 -27.79 -25.54 12.41
C GLU A 436 -26.77 -25.94 13.49
N ALA A 437 -26.33 -24.98 14.33
CA ALA A 437 -25.41 -25.26 15.42
C ALA A 437 -25.99 -26.28 16.43
N ARG A 438 -27.27 -26.14 16.78
CA ARG A 438 -27.99 -27.12 17.64
C ARG A 438 -28.05 -28.51 17.01
N ALA A 439 -28.45 -28.55 15.75
CA ALA A 439 -28.61 -29.84 15.03
C ALA A 439 -27.26 -30.58 14.91
N GLU A 440 -26.19 -29.90 14.59
CA GLU A 440 -24.85 -30.47 14.53
C GLU A 440 -24.40 -31.03 15.88
N MET A 441 -24.61 -30.30 16.98
CA MET A 441 -24.22 -30.76 18.33
C MET A 441 -25.05 -31.93 18.83
N LEU A 442 -26.34 -31.93 18.54
CA LEU A 442 -27.21 -33.08 18.85
C LEU A 442 -26.78 -34.32 18.05
N THR A 443 -26.48 -34.15 16.77
CA THR A 443 -25.99 -35.25 15.91
C THR A 443 -24.64 -35.79 16.39
N ALA A 444 -23.79 -34.93 16.97
CA ALA A 444 -22.53 -35.35 17.60
C ALA A 444 -22.73 -35.99 18.99
N GLY A 445 -23.96 -36.21 19.45
CA GLY A 445 -24.29 -36.91 20.70
C GLY A 445 -24.17 -36.06 21.96
N MET A 446 -24.15 -34.72 21.82
CA MET A 446 -24.07 -33.83 22.97
C MET A 446 -25.41 -33.77 23.74
N ALA A 447 -25.36 -33.72 25.07
CA ALA A 447 -26.57 -33.64 25.90
C ALA A 447 -27.35 -32.33 25.63
N PRO A 448 -28.70 -32.39 25.56
CA PRO A 448 -29.53 -31.21 25.21
C PRO A 448 -29.23 -29.96 26.04
N ALA A 449 -29.00 -30.10 27.35
CA ALA A 449 -28.67 -28.97 28.22
C ALA A 449 -27.33 -28.28 27.83
N GLN A 450 -26.34 -29.07 27.39
CA GLN A 450 -25.07 -28.56 26.91
C GLN A 450 -25.24 -27.89 25.53
N VAL A 451 -26.11 -28.46 24.69
CA VAL A 451 -26.43 -27.87 23.37
C VAL A 451 -27.00 -26.47 23.53
N GLU A 452 -28.00 -26.29 24.40
CA GLU A 452 -28.63 -24.99 24.64
C GLU A 452 -27.62 -23.97 25.20
N ALA A 453 -26.68 -24.36 26.05
CA ALA A 453 -25.65 -23.52 26.59
C ALA A 453 -24.60 -23.10 25.53
N LEU A 454 -24.24 -24.01 24.62
CA LEU A 454 -23.12 -23.80 23.68
C LEU A 454 -23.57 -23.32 22.28
N ALA A 455 -24.80 -23.60 21.85
CA ALA A 455 -25.26 -23.26 20.51
C ALA A 455 -25.11 -21.77 20.16
N PRO A 456 -25.40 -20.81 21.06
CA PRO A 456 -25.16 -19.38 20.77
C PRO A 456 -23.69 -19.07 20.47
N HIS A 457 -22.74 -19.76 21.12
CA HIS A 457 -21.31 -19.58 20.91
C HIS A 457 -20.80 -20.24 19.63
N ARG A 458 -21.56 -21.16 19.05
CA ARG A 458 -21.23 -21.88 17.80
C ARG A 458 -22.02 -21.40 16.60
N SER A 459 -22.87 -20.39 16.77
CA SER A 459 -23.52 -19.70 15.66
C SER A 459 -22.63 -18.60 15.09
N PHE A 460 -22.75 -18.39 13.78
CA PHE A 460 -21.99 -17.38 13.05
C PHE A 460 -22.97 -16.56 12.22
N PRO A 461 -23.01 -15.23 12.34
CA PRO A 461 -23.99 -14.40 11.64
C PRO A 461 -23.88 -14.51 10.11
N GLY A 462 -22.69 -14.81 9.57
CA GLY A 462 -22.47 -14.77 8.13
C GLY A 462 -22.66 -13.36 7.56
N ASN A 463 -22.97 -13.28 6.27
CA ASN A 463 -23.23 -12.02 5.57
C ASN A 463 -22.07 -11.02 5.67
N ARG A 464 -20.82 -11.53 5.76
CA ARG A 464 -19.58 -10.77 5.82
C ARG A 464 -19.04 -10.60 4.40
N PRO A 465 -18.94 -9.37 3.89
CA PRO A 465 -18.58 -9.15 2.49
C PRO A 465 -17.11 -9.42 2.22
N THR A 466 -16.84 -10.08 1.09
CA THR A 466 -15.48 -10.35 0.64
C THR A 466 -15.35 -10.16 -0.87
N ASN A 467 -14.19 -9.64 -1.30
CA ASN A 467 -13.73 -9.73 -2.67
C ASN A 467 -12.66 -10.83 -2.76
N THR A 468 -12.69 -11.60 -3.83
CA THR A 468 -11.68 -12.65 -4.10
C THR A 468 -10.85 -12.22 -5.29
N ILE A 469 -9.56 -12.01 -5.08
CA ILE A 469 -8.60 -11.56 -6.11
C ILE A 469 -7.62 -12.71 -6.38
N LEU A 470 -7.63 -13.23 -7.60
CA LEU A 470 -6.76 -14.32 -8.04
C LEU A 470 -5.76 -13.83 -9.08
N VAL A 471 -4.49 -14.20 -8.89
CA VAL A 471 -3.45 -14.14 -9.92
C VAL A 471 -3.06 -15.56 -10.32
N GLU A 472 -2.70 -15.77 -11.58
CA GLU A 472 -2.28 -17.10 -12.01
C GLU A 472 -1.00 -17.53 -11.25
N LYS A 473 -0.02 -16.63 -11.20
CA LYS A 473 1.23 -16.76 -10.45
C LYS A 473 1.73 -15.37 -10.08
N LEU A 474 2.34 -15.21 -8.90
CA LEU A 474 2.88 -13.94 -8.46
C LEU A 474 4.15 -13.58 -9.24
N THR A 475 3.97 -13.03 -10.44
CA THR A 475 5.06 -12.53 -11.29
C THR A 475 5.24 -11.02 -11.07
N PRO A 476 6.39 -10.42 -11.48
CA PRO A 476 6.55 -8.97 -11.45
C PRO A 476 5.40 -8.23 -12.16
N ARG A 477 4.95 -8.76 -13.31
CA ARG A 477 3.85 -8.17 -14.08
C ARG A 477 2.51 -8.26 -13.33
N ALA A 478 2.20 -9.40 -12.72
CA ALA A 478 0.99 -9.56 -11.90
C ALA A 478 1.01 -8.65 -10.65
N LEU A 479 2.16 -8.56 -9.98
CA LEU A 479 2.33 -7.66 -8.83
C LEU A 479 2.15 -6.19 -9.25
N GLY A 480 2.73 -5.78 -10.37
CA GLY A 480 2.57 -4.42 -10.90
C GLY A 480 1.09 -4.08 -11.16
N ALA A 481 0.34 -4.99 -11.77
CA ALA A 481 -1.09 -4.81 -12.00
C ALA A 481 -1.88 -4.75 -10.68
N LEU A 482 -1.55 -5.57 -9.68
CA LEU A 482 -2.20 -5.58 -8.37
C LEU A 482 -1.96 -4.26 -7.60
N ILE A 483 -0.73 -3.76 -7.58
CA ILE A 483 -0.42 -2.49 -6.93
C ILE A 483 -1.17 -1.33 -7.61
N ALA A 484 -1.14 -1.27 -8.94
CA ALA A 484 -1.83 -0.22 -9.70
C ALA A 484 -3.37 -0.28 -9.52
N LEU A 485 -3.95 -1.48 -9.38
CA LEU A 485 -5.35 -1.66 -9.02
C LEU A 485 -5.71 -0.91 -7.73
N TYR A 486 -4.90 -1.08 -6.67
CA TYR A 486 -5.14 -0.41 -5.39
C TYR A 486 -4.87 1.09 -5.46
N GLU A 487 -3.83 1.54 -6.16
CA GLU A 487 -3.57 2.98 -6.35
C GLU A 487 -4.75 3.68 -7.04
N HIS A 488 -5.32 3.06 -8.08
CA HIS A 488 -6.50 3.60 -8.76
C HIS A 488 -7.77 3.52 -7.90
N ARG A 489 -7.96 2.43 -7.11
CA ARG A 489 -9.05 2.33 -6.14
C ARG A 489 -9.02 3.48 -5.15
N ILE A 490 -7.85 3.78 -4.58
CA ILE A 490 -7.63 4.88 -3.64
C ILE A 490 -7.96 6.23 -4.28
N PHE A 491 -7.49 6.46 -5.51
CA PHE A 491 -7.81 7.65 -6.28
C PHE A 491 -9.33 7.82 -6.49
N VAL A 492 -10.02 6.77 -6.93
CA VAL A 492 -11.47 6.81 -7.16
C VAL A 492 -12.22 7.15 -5.88
N GLN A 493 -11.88 6.52 -4.76
CA GLN A 493 -12.51 6.81 -3.47
C GLN A 493 -12.29 8.26 -3.05
N GLY A 494 -11.07 8.79 -3.20
CA GLY A 494 -10.78 10.19 -2.93
C GLY A 494 -11.59 11.16 -3.78
N ILE A 495 -11.79 10.84 -5.07
CA ILE A 495 -12.65 11.65 -5.96
C ILE A 495 -14.11 11.63 -5.50
N ILE A 496 -14.65 10.45 -5.13
CA ILE A 496 -16.01 10.31 -4.63
C ILE A 496 -16.22 11.13 -3.35
N TRP A 497 -15.27 11.06 -2.42
CA TRP A 497 -15.31 11.83 -1.17
C TRP A 497 -14.93 13.31 -1.32
N GLY A 498 -14.55 13.75 -2.52
CA GLY A 498 -14.12 15.13 -2.78
C GLY A 498 -12.79 15.50 -2.15
N LEU A 499 -11.93 14.53 -1.82
CA LEU A 499 -10.66 14.74 -1.12
C LEU A 499 -9.52 15.06 -2.08
N ASN A 500 -8.46 15.71 -1.56
CA ASN A 500 -7.15 15.69 -2.20
C ASN A 500 -6.35 14.49 -1.68
N SER A 501 -6.28 13.41 -2.47
CA SER A 501 -5.61 12.16 -2.08
C SER A 501 -4.07 12.24 -2.17
N PHE A 502 -3.48 13.35 -2.63
CA PHE A 502 -2.06 13.39 -3.01
C PHE A 502 -1.20 14.34 -2.19
N ASP A 503 -1.77 15.04 -1.20
CA ASP A 503 -1.07 15.74 -0.14
C ASP A 503 -1.07 14.96 1.19
N GLN A 504 -0.39 15.47 2.23
CA GLN A 504 -0.28 14.84 3.55
C GLN A 504 -0.06 15.86 4.68
N TRP A 505 -0.83 16.93 4.72
CA TRP A 505 -0.69 18.02 5.73
C TRP A 505 -0.82 17.52 7.18
N GLY A 506 -1.57 16.43 7.41
CA GLY A 506 -1.82 15.87 8.74
C GLY A 506 -0.57 15.36 9.49
N VAL A 507 0.55 15.14 8.78
CA VAL A 507 1.80 14.68 9.42
C VAL A 507 2.77 15.83 9.77
N GLU A 508 2.44 17.08 9.44
CA GLU A 508 3.39 18.20 9.59
C GLU A 508 3.47 18.70 11.05
N LEU A 509 2.35 18.76 11.77
CA LEU A 509 2.34 19.26 13.16
C LEU A 509 3.25 18.43 14.08
N GLY A 510 3.18 17.10 13.99
CA GLY A 510 4.03 16.21 14.79
C GLY A 510 5.53 16.44 14.54
N LYS A 511 5.93 16.69 13.29
CA LYS A 511 7.32 16.99 12.93
C LYS A 511 7.79 18.33 13.54
N GLN A 512 6.94 19.36 13.49
CA GLN A 512 7.24 20.67 14.08
C GLN A 512 7.46 20.54 15.60
N LEU A 513 6.55 19.88 16.31
CA LEU A 513 6.67 19.64 17.75
C LEU A 513 7.90 18.79 18.09
N ALA A 514 8.18 17.74 17.30
CA ALA A 514 9.36 16.92 17.49
C ALA A 514 10.66 17.73 17.36
N GLY A 515 10.72 18.70 16.45
CA GLY A 515 11.86 19.60 16.31
C GLY A 515 12.08 20.50 17.55
N VAL A 516 11.01 21.03 18.13
CA VAL A 516 11.07 21.82 19.38
C VAL A 516 11.58 20.95 20.54
N ILE A 517 10.93 19.80 20.75
CA ILE A 517 11.28 18.84 21.81
C ILE A 517 12.72 18.35 21.67
N LEU A 518 13.18 18.05 20.45
CA LEU A 518 14.57 17.64 20.23
C LEU A 518 15.55 18.69 20.75
N GLY A 519 15.34 19.98 20.40
CA GLY A 519 16.19 21.07 20.89
C GLY A 519 16.17 21.21 22.41
N GLU A 520 15.07 20.94 23.08
CA GLU A 520 14.96 20.94 24.52
C GLU A 520 15.72 19.76 25.16
N LEU A 521 15.54 18.56 24.61
CA LEU A 521 16.28 17.37 25.06
C LEU A 521 17.79 17.52 24.87
N GLU A 522 18.25 18.17 23.81
CA GLU A 522 19.67 18.46 23.58
C GLU A 522 20.23 19.45 24.62
N ARG A 523 19.45 20.45 25.03
CA ARG A 523 19.84 21.40 26.08
C ARG A 523 19.68 20.82 27.49
N GLY A 524 18.89 19.77 27.68
CA GLY A 524 18.57 19.19 28.99
C GLY A 524 17.57 20.01 29.80
N GLU A 525 16.73 20.81 29.15
CA GLU A 525 15.75 21.71 29.76
C GLU A 525 14.38 21.49 29.10
N VAL A 526 13.31 21.59 29.88
CA VAL A 526 11.91 21.47 29.39
C VAL A 526 11.33 22.87 29.26
N GLY A 527 10.77 23.17 28.08
CA GLY A 527 10.12 24.45 27.80
C GLY A 527 8.81 24.65 28.57
N ALA A 528 8.35 25.89 28.68
CA ALA A 528 7.13 26.24 29.42
C ALA A 528 5.85 26.05 28.61
N ASP A 529 5.95 25.83 27.29
CA ASP A 529 4.80 25.82 26.35
C ASP A 529 4.16 24.43 26.16
N HIS A 530 4.60 23.44 26.92
CA HIS A 530 4.05 22.09 26.87
C HIS A 530 2.83 21.93 27.81
N ASP A 531 1.91 21.04 27.42
CA ASP A 531 0.90 20.56 28.37
C ASP A 531 1.56 19.78 29.51
N GLY A 532 0.85 19.71 30.65
CA GLY A 532 1.42 19.14 31.86
C GLY A 532 1.85 17.68 31.75
N SER A 533 1.25 16.88 30.83
CA SER A 533 1.66 15.50 30.61
C SER A 533 2.98 15.44 29.83
N THR A 534 3.09 16.21 28.75
CA THR A 534 4.31 16.27 27.93
C THR A 534 5.48 16.79 28.76
N ALA A 535 5.32 17.88 29.54
CA ALA A 535 6.36 18.41 30.41
C ALA A 535 6.85 17.36 31.41
N ALA A 536 5.94 16.71 32.14
CA ALA A 536 6.29 15.69 33.12
C ALA A 536 7.03 14.48 32.51
N LEU A 537 6.63 14.05 31.30
CA LEU A 537 7.29 12.94 30.61
C LEU A 537 8.69 13.32 30.09
N LEU A 538 8.89 14.56 29.66
CA LEU A 538 10.21 15.09 29.26
C LEU A 538 11.14 15.18 30.49
N GLU A 539 10.67 15.71 31.61
CA GLU A 539 11.42 15.74 32.85
C GLU A 539 11.82 14.34 33.32
N TYR A 540 10.87 13.40 33.29
CA TYR A 540 11.12 12.00 33.63
C TYR A 540 12.20 11.39 32.72
N TYR A 541 12.09 11.59 31.40
CA TYR A 541 13.09 11.11 30.44
C TYR A 541 14.47 11.72 30.71
N LEU A 542 14.56 13.05 30.87
CA LEU A 542 15.83 13.75 31.16
C LEU A 542 16.51 13.25 32.43
N HIS A 543 15.71 12.92 33.45
CA HIS A 543 16.22 12.37 34.70
C HIS A 543 16.77 10.94 34.59
N HIS A 544 16.25 10.12 33.66
CA HIS A 544 16.57 8.70 33.57
C HIS A 544 17.37 8.29 32.30
N ARG A 545 17.68 9.23 31.43
CA ARG A 545 18.36 8.93 30.13
C ARG A 545 19.86 8.71 30.25
N ALA A 546 20.46 8.75 31.43
CA ALA A 546 21.91 8.68 31.71
C ALA A 546 22.51 7.30 31.38
#